data_d1665f49c293732539ee5b10efa464de
#
_entry.id   d1665f49c293732539ee5b10efa464de
#
_cell.length_a   1.000
_cell.length_b   1.000
_cell.length_c   1.000
_cell.angle_alpha   90.00
_cell.angle_beta   90.00
_cell.angle_gamma   90.00
#
_symmetry.space_group_name_H-M   'P 1'
#
loop_
_entity.id
_entity.type
_entity.pdbx_description
1 polymer ?
#
loop_
_entity_poly.entity_id
_entity_poly.type
_entity_poly.pdbx_seq_one_letter_code
_entity_poly.pdbx_strand_id
1 'polypeptide(L)'
;FAHAVDDHLMRTTHVVRDESWLPSLPLHIELFRALGFKMPKYIHTAQVLKIDEETGKKRKLSKRKDPEFGLSFFYESGYPPIVTIEYLMTLLNSNYEEWRMANPDKHYTEFPFSIKKLSPSGCLFDFDKLNDIGRDVISRMTADEVYSQVSEWAKEYDPELYAEISADPSYAKAIFAIGRGGKKPRKDFAKWSDVKPYLSFFYDRLFKIEDEIEPRFDKADIRRALELFLESYEEADDRNAWFDKIKAIAAELGYAPEMKL
;
A
#
# COMPACT_ATOMS: atom_id res chain seq x y z
N PHE A 1 17.35 -34.29 -6.73
CA PHE A 1 18.21 -34.60 -7.87
C PHE A 1 17.99 -33.60 -9.00
N ALA A 2 16.75 -33.36 -9.45
CA ALA A 2 16.45 -32.48 -10.58
C ALA A 2 17.09 -31.10 -10.48
N HIS A 3 16.99 -30.42 -9.31
CA HIS A 3 17.55 -29.08 -9.12
C HIS A 3 19.05 -28.97 -9.41
N ALA A 4 19.84 -30.03 -9.10
CA ALA A 4 21.28 -29.98 -9.36
C ALA A 4 21.59 -30.06 -10.86
N VAL A 5 20.79 -30.82 -11.61
CA VAL A 5 20.88 -30.91 -13.07
C VAL A 5 20.46 -29.59 -13.70
N ASP A 6 19.33 -29.03 -13.25
CA ASP A 6 18.81 -27.75 -13.75
C ASP A 6 19.80 -26.61 -13.46
N ASP A 7 20.32 -26.51 -12.25
CA ASP A 7 21.31 -25.52 -11.86
C ASP A 7 22.60 -25.63 -12.70
N HIS A 8 23.04 -26.86 -13.00
CA HIS A 8 24.19 -27.10 -13.85
C HIS A 8 23.94 -26.65 -15.30
N LEU A 9 22.81 -27.06 -15.89
CA LEU A 9 22.45 -26.72 -17.27
C LEU A 9 22.20 -25.23 -17.45
N MET A 10 21.53 -24.59 -16.48
CA MET A 10 21.28 -23.15 -16.44
C MET A 10 22.52 -22.32 -16.07
N ARG A 11 23.61 -22.96 -15.70
CA ARG A 11 24.83 -22.31 -15.23
C ARG A 11 24.61 -21.38 -14.02
N THR A 12 23.75 -21.82 -13.09
CA THR A 12 23.43 -21.08 -11.88
C THR A 12 24.68 -20.81 -11.07
N THR A 13 24.94 -19.54 -10.76
CA THR A 13 26.12 -19.12 -10.00
C THR A 13 25.84 -18.99 -8.51
N HIS A 14 24.63 -18.58 -8.16
CA HIS A 14 24.19 -18.34 -6.79
C HIS A 14 22.78 -18.90 -6.61
N VAL A 15 22.56 -19.67 -5.55
CA VAL A 15 21.26 -20.17 -5.10
C VAL A 15 20.86 -19.37 -3.86
N VAL A 16 19.79 -18.58 -3.95
CA VAL A 16 19.26 -17.79 -2.84
C VAL A 16 17.95 -18.44 -2.37
N ARG A 17 17.88 -18.76 -1.09
CA ARG A 17 16.72 -19.45 -0.49
C ARG A 17 16.63 -19.14 1.00
N ASP A 18 15.50 -19.47 1.63
CA ASP A 18 15.35 -19.25 3.07
C ASP A 18 16.19 -20.26 3.91
N GLU A 19 16.44 -19.91 5.17
CA GLU A 19 17.26 -20.69 6.11
C GLU A 19 16.69 -22.07 6.45
N SER A 20 15.41 -22.37 6.15
CA SER A 20 14.84 -23.71 6.35
C SER A 20 15.51 -24.80 5.50
N TRP A 21 16.28 -24.40 4.48
CA TRP A 21 17.05 -25.31 3.64
C TRP A 21 18.46 -25.62 4.16
N LEU A 22 18.91 -24.96 5.24
CA LEU A 22 20.23 -25.24 5.84
C LEU A 22 20.44 -26.71 6.21
N PRO A 23 19.47 -27.44 6.82
CA PRO A 23 19.68 -28.84 7.15
C PRO A 23 19.95 -29.75 5.93
N SER A 24 19.41 -29.39 4.76
CA SER A 24 19.62 -30.18 3.53
C SER A 24 20.86 -29.77 2.72
N LEU A 25 21.53 -28.68 3.11
CA LEU A 25 22.70 -28.15 2.38
C LEU A 25 23.84 -29.17 2.23
N PRO A 26 24.22 -29.98 3.24
CA PRO A 26 25.26 -31.00 3.08
C PRO A 26 24.92 -32.02 1.98
N LEU A 27 23.66 -32.44 1.93
CA LEU A 27 23.19 -33.37 0.89
C LEU A 27 23.30 -32.76 -0.51
N HIS A 28 22.96 -31.50 -0.66
CA HIS A 28 23.06 -30.79 -1.96
C HIS A 28 24.54 -30.68 -2.39
N ILE A 29 25.45 -30.39 -1.46
CA ILE A 29 26.87 -30.32 -1.74
C ILE A 29 27.40 -31.68 -2.26
N GLU A 30 27.06 -32.77 -1.58
CA GLU A 30 27.46 -34.11 -1.98
C GLU A 30 26.86 -34.53 -3.34
N LEU A 31 25.62 -34.11 -3.62
CA LEU A 31 24.98 -34.38 -4.92
C LEU A 31 25.75 -33.70 -6.07
N PHE A 32 26.16 -32.45 -5.94
CA PHE A 32 26.94 -31.75 -6.95
C PHE A 32 28.33 -32.42 -7.14
N ARG A 33 28.97 -32.88 -6.06
CA ARG A 33 30.24 -33.62 -6.11
C ARG A 33 30.09 -34.95 -6.85
N ALA A 34 29.06 -35.71 -6.48
CA ALA A 34 28.81 -37.03 -7.10
C ALA A 34 28.51 -36.95 -8.59
N LEU A 35 27.89 -35.86 -9.04
CA LEU A 35 27.60 -35.60 -10.45
C LEU A 35 28.77 -34.97 -11.20
N GLY A 36 29.85 -34.60 -10.53
CA GLY A 36 31.00 -33.91 -11.14
C GLY A 36 30.65 -32.47 -11.60
N PHE A 37 29.59 -31.87 -11.05
CA PHE A 37 29.12 -30.54 -11.44
C PHE A 37 29.80 -29.45 -10.61
N LYS A 38 29.97 -28.26 -11.23
CA LYS A 38 30.46 -27.10 -10.51
C LYS A 38 29.36 -26.64 -9.54
N MET A 39 29.69 -26.62 -8.24
CA MET A 39 28.77 -26.20 -7.19
C MET A 39 28.49 -24.69 -7.23
N PRO A 40 27.23 -24.24 -7.15
CA PRO A 40 26.87 -22.84 -6.97
C PRO A 40 27.22 -22.35 -5.57
N LYS A 41 27.24 -21.04 -5.38
CA LYS A 41 27.30 -20.44 -4.04
C LYS A 41 25.90 -20.43 -3.43
N TYR A 42 25.78 -20.90 -2.20
CA TYR A 42 24.52 -20.88 -1.46
C TYR A 42 24.41 -19.67 -0.56
N ILE A 43 23.27 -19.01 -0.59
CA ILE A 43 22.93 -17.86 0.23
C ILE A 43 21.60 -18.16 0.90
N HIS A 44 21.56 -18.01 2.21
CA HIS A 44 20.35 -18.23 3.00
C HIS A 44 19.87 -16.90 3.56
N THR A 45 18.60 -16.57 3.28
CA THR A 45 17.90 -15.41 3.83
C THR A 45 17.11 -15.82 5.06
N ALA A 46 16.79 -14.86 5.90
CA ALA A 46 15.87 -15.05 7.00
C ALA A 46 14.48 -15.47 6.50
N GLN A 47 13.76 -16.24 7.31
CA GLN A 47 12.35 -16.56 7.06
C GLN A 47 11.46 -15.35 7.33
N VAL A 48 10.39 -15.22 6.55
CA VAL A 48 9.31 -14.30 6.88
C VAL A 48 8.39 -14.97 7.88
N LEU A 49 8.19 -14.32 9.02
CA LEU A 49 7.42 -14.79 10.17
C LEU A 49 6.19 -13.92 10.37
N LYS A 50 5.18 -14.45 11.06
CA LYS A 50 4.09 -13.67 11.65
C LYS A 50 3.94 -14.00 13.13
N ILE A 51 3.22 -13.17 13.85
CA ILE A 51 2.75 -13.49 15.21
C ILE A 51 1.50 -14.35 15.05
N ASP A 52 1.51 -15.50 15.69
CA ASP A 52 0.33 -16.37 15.79
C ASP A 52 -0.64 -15.76 16.80
N GLU A 53 -1.88 -15.53 16.37
CA GLU A 53 -2.88 -14.82 17.18
C GLU A 53 -3.34 -15.62 18.41
N GLU A 54 -3.31 -16.96 18.30
CA GLU A 54 -3.73 -17.83 19.41
C GLU A 54 -2.65 -17.95 20.50
N THR A 55 -1.39 -18.03 20.07
CA THR A 55 -0.27 -18.34 20.98
C THR A 55 0.61 -17.15 21.32
N GLY A 56 0.49 -16.04 20.59
CA GLY A 56 1.36 -14.85 20.68
C GLY A 56 2.82 -15.12 20.25
N LYS A 57 3.12 -16.30 19.70
CA LYS A 57 4.49 -16.69 19.33
C LYS A 57 4.75 -16.42 17.84
N LYS A 58 6.01 -16.14 17.52
CA LYS A 58 6.45 -16.04 16.12
C LYS A 58 6.41 -17.42 15.47
N ARG A 59 5.80 -17.51 14.29
CA ARG A 59 5.79 -18.72 13.47
C ARG A 59 6.04 -18.39 11.99
N LYS A 60 6.49 -19.38 11.24
CA LYS A 60 6.62 -19.27 9.78
C LYS A 60 5.25 -19.09 9.13
N LEU A 61 5.21 -18.28 8.07
CA LEU A 61 4.04 -18.15 7.20
C LEU A 61 3.70 -19.49 6.53
N SER A 62 2.41 -19.78 6.45
CA SER A 62 1.88 -21.00 5.86
C SER A 62 0.78 -20.69 4.87
N LYS A 63 0.94 -21.03 3.60
CA LYS A 63 -0.09 -20.84 2.56
C LYS A 63 -1.47 -21.41 2.93
N ARG A 64 -1.52 -22.43 3.80
CA ARG A 64 -2.79 -23.06 4.22
C ARG A 64 -3.46 -22.33 5.40
N LYS A 65 -2.66 -21.74 6.29
CA LYS A 65 -3.15 -21.08 7.50
C LYS A 65 -3.28 -19.56 7.33
N ASP A 66 -2.55 -19.02 6.37
CA ASP A 66 -2.41 -17.59 6.16
C ASP A 66 -2.72 -17.23 4.69
N PRO A 67 -4.00 -17.34 4.25
CA PRO A 67 -4.40 -17.05 2.87
C PRO A 67 -4.09 -15.61 2.47
N GLU A 68 -4.06 -14.69 3.43
CA GLU A 68 -3.69 -13.27 3.27
C GLU A 68 -2.23 -13.05 2.83
N PHE A 69 -1.40 -14.09 2.82
CA PHE A 69 -0.04 -14.06 2.27
C PHE A 69 0.07 -14.77 0.92
N GLY A 70 -1.07 -15.22 0.36
CA GLY A 70 -1.14 -15.71 -1.00
C GLY A 70 -0.99 -14.57 -2.01
N LEU A 71 -0.38 -14.83 -3.15
CA LEU A 71 -0.19 -13.81 -4.19
C LEU A 71 -1.54 -13.23 -4.66
N SER A 72 -2.58 -14.07 -4.75
CA SER A 72 -3.95 -13.66 -5.09
C SER A 72 -4.48 -12.57 -4.16
N PHE A 73 -4.25 -12.69 -2.86
CA PHE A 73 -4.68 -11.68 -1.89
C PHE A 73 -4.15 -10.28 -2.22
N PHE A 74 -2.88 -10.16 -2.62
CA PHE A 74 -2.28 -8.86 -2.95
C PHE A 74 -2.92 -8.26 -4.22
N TYR A 75 -3.23 -9.09 -5.22
CA TYR A 75 -3.95 -8.64 -6.42
C TYR A 75 -5.39 -8.26 -6.12
N GLU A 76 -6.13 -9.12 -5.43
CA GLU A 76 -7.53 -8.89 -5.04
C GLU A 76 -7.67 -7.64 -4.16
N SER A 77 -6.76 -7.46 -3.20
CA SER A 77 -6.70 -6.25 -2.36
C SER A 77 -6.26 -5.00 -3.14
N GLY A 78 -5.66 -5.15 -4.32
CA GLY A 78 -5.21 -4.04 -5.15
C GLY A 78 -3.91 -3.40 -4.71
N TYR A 79 -2.99 -4.16 -4.09
CA TYR A 79 -1.64 -3.64 -3.86
C TYR A 79 -0.90 -3.53 -5.20
N PRO A 80 -0.42 -2.34 -5.58
CA PRO A 80 0.47 -2.23 -6.73
C PRO A 80 1.70 -3.14 -6.56
N PRO A 81 2.14 -3.88 -7.58
CA PRO A 81 3.31 -4.77 -7.47
C PRO A 81 4.54 -4.08 -6.91
N ILE A 82 4.75 -2.81 -7.27
CA ILE A 82 5.87 -2.01 -6.77
C ILE A 82 5.84 -1.83 -5.24
N VAL A 83 4.66 -1.71 -4.63
CA VAL A 83 4.51 -1.59 -3.17
C VAL A 83 5.00 -2.86 -2.48
N THR A 84 4.59 -4.02 -3.00
CA THR A 84 5.03 -5.32 -2.48
C THR A 84 6.54 -5.50 -2.62
N ILE A 85 7.10 -5.12 -3.78
CA ILE A 85 8.55 -5.17 -4.02
C ILE A 85 9.30 -4.28 -3.03
N GLU A 86 8.90 -3.03 -2.89
CA GLU A 86 9.51 -2.07 -1.96
C GLU A 86 9.49 -2.60 -0.51
N TYR A 87 8.36 -3.15 -0.09
CA TYR A 87 8.22 -3.75 1.22
C TYR A 87 9.15 -4.97 1.41
N LEU A 88 9.16 -5.90 0.45
CA LEU A 88 10.03 -7.07 0.51
C LEU A 88 11.52 -6.68 0.53
N MET A 89 11.90 -5.62 -0.18
CA MET A 89 13.27 -5.08 -0.14
C MET A 89 13.65 -4.58 1.26
N THR A 90 12.73 -3.99 2.01
CA THR A 90 13.00 -3.58 3.42
C THR A 90 13.24 -4.79 4.33
N LEU A 91 12.53 -5.89 4.08
CA LEU A 91 12.73 -7.13 4.85
C LEU A 91 14.03 -7.84 4.47
N LEU A 92 14.39 -7.79 3.19
CA LEU A 92 15.52 -8.54 2.64
C LEU A 92 16.87 -7.89 2.97
N ASN A 93 16.95 -6.55 2.95
CA ASN A 93 18.20 -5.82 3.06
C ASN A 93 18.12 -4.67 4.08
N SER A 94 18.89 -4.77 5.16
CA SER A 94 18.80 -3.88 6.33
C SER A 94 19.04 -2.39 6.05
N ASN A 95 19.66 -2.02 4.94
CA ASN A 95 19.93 -0.63 4.57
C ASN A 95 19.05 -0.11 3.42
N TYR A 96 18.05 -0.90 2.99
CA TYR A 96 17.17 -0.47 1.92
C TYR A 96 16.29 0.72 2.33
N GLU A 97 15.73 0.70 3.52
CA GLU A 97 14.84 1.76 4.02
C GLU A 97 15.58 3.12 4.11
N GLU A 98 16.80 3.13 4.67
CA GLU A 98 17.64 4.33 4.72
C GLU A 98 17.95 4.87 3.32
N TRP A 99 18.34 3.97 2.40
CA TRP A 99 18.57 4.34 1.01
C TRP A 99 17.33 4.90 0.34
N ARG A 100 16.14 4.30 0.55
CA ARG A 100 14.88 4.76 -0.01
C ARG A 100 14.51 6.15 0.50
N MET A 101 14.70 6.42 1.79
CA MET A 101 14.46 7.76 2.36
C MET A 101 15.38 8.82 1.74
N ALA A 102 16.63 8.46 1.48
CA ALA A 102 17.59 9.36 0.82
C ALA A 102 17.39 9.50 -0.69
N ASN A 103 16.68 8.59 -1.33
CA ASN A 103 16.48 8.52 -2.78
C ASN A 103 15.00 8.21 -3.13
N PRO A 104 14.04 9.08 -2.76
CA PRO A 104 12.62 8.80 -2.90
C PRO A 104 12.16 8.58 -4.34
N ASP A 105 12.80 9.26 -5.31
CA ASP A 105 12.40 9.26 -6.72
C ASP A 105 13.13 8.21 -7.57
N LYS A 106 14.11 7.49 -6.98
CA LYS A 106 14.85 6.47 -7.73
C LYS A 106 14.06 5.17 -7.84
N HIS A 107 14.26 4.46 -8.95
CA HIS A 107 13.71 3.11 -9.08
C HIS A 107 14.41 2.14 -8.13
N TYR A 108 13.71 1.16 -7.59
CA TYR A 108 14.28 0.20 -6.61
C TYR A 108 15.49 -0.58 -7.16
N THR A 109 15.57 -0.78 -8.48
CA THR A 109 16.70 -1.46 -9.13
C THR A 109 18.02 -0.66 -9.07
N GLU A 110 17.95 0.62 -8.73
CA GLU A 110 19.14 1.47 -8.52
C GLU A 110 19.74 1.31 -7.12
N PHE A 111 19.06 0.56 -6.26
CA PHE A 111 19.60 0.25 -4.95
C PHE A 111 20.89 -0.57 -5.07
N PRO A 112 22.00 -0.15 -4.42
CA PRO A 112 23.25 -0.88 -4.44
C PRO A 112 23.15 -2.15 -3.60
N PHE A 113 22.44 -3.15 -4.14
CA PHE A 113 22.17 -4.41 -3.46
C PHE A 113 23.46 -5.13 -3.08
N SER A 114 23.56 -5.56 -1.83
CA SER A 114 24.69 -6.32 -1.33
C SER A 114 24.25 -7.58 -0.59
N ILE A 115 24.72 -8.72 -1.05
CA ILE A 115 24.52 -10.02 -0.39
C ILE A 115 24.98 -10.00 1.07
N LYS A 116 26.01 -9.21 1.40
CA LYS A 116 26.55 -9.09 2.76
C LYS A 116 25.61 -8.34 3.72
N LYS A 117 24.60 -7.65 3.19
CA LYS A 117 23.62 -6.87 3.94
C LYS A 117 22.25 -7.54 4.01
N LEU A 118 22.17 -8.80 3.60
CA LEU A 118 20.95 -9.59 3.82
C LEU A 118 20.65 -9.73 5.30
N SER A 119 19.38 -9.61 5.67
CA SER A 119 18.93 -9.74 7.04
C SER A 119 19.20 -11.15 7.58
N PRO A 120 19.96 -11.31 8.66
CA PRO A 120 20.37 -12.62 9.16
C PRO A 120 19.33 -13.29 10.07
N SER A 121 18.32 -12.56 10.54
CA SER A 121 17.30 -13.03 11.48
C SER A 121 15.90 -12.92 10.86
N GLY A 122 14.97 -13.79 11.31
CA GLY A 122 13.60 -13.84 10.81
C GLY A 122 12.92 -12.47 10.82
N CYS A 123 12.34 -12.12 9.68
CA CYS A 123 11.63 -10.87 9.48
C CYS A 123 10.17 -11.05 9.86
N LEU A 124 9.66 -10.23 10.78
CA LEU A 124 8.23 -10.22 11.08
C LEU A 124 7.50 -9.45 9.99
N PHE A 125 6.50 -10.07 9.36
CA PHE A 125 5.64 -9.41 8.41
C PHE A 125 4.70 -8.45 9.14
N ASP A 126 4.58 -7.24 8.62
CA ASP A 126 3.80 -6.15 9.20
C ASP A 126 2.96 -5.49 8.09
N PHE A 127 1.62 -5.65 8.19
CA PHE A 127 0.69 -5.05 7.22
C PHE A 127 0.61 -3.53 7.38
N ASP A 128 0.78 -2.99 8.57
CA ASP A 128 0.74 -1.53 8.77
C ASP A 128 1.92 -0.88 8.04
N LYS A 129 3.12 -1.49 8.16
CA LYS A 129 4.28 -1.03 7.41
C LYS A 129 4.12 -1.20 5.90
N LEU A 130 3.51 -2.29 5.42
CA LEU A 130 3.18 -2.47 4.01
C LEU A 130 2.23 -1.36 3.53
N ASN A 131 1.19 -1.05 4.30
CA ASN A 131 0.24 0.01 3.99
C ASN A 131 0.91 1.39 3.99
N ASP A 132 1.82 1.67 4.92
CA ASP A 132 2.56 2.93 4.95
C ASP A 132 3.44 3.10 3.71
N ILE A 133 4.14 2.04 3.31
CA ILE A 133 4.90 2.03 2.04
C ILE A 133 3.95 2.22 0.84
N GLY A 134 2.78 1.58 0.85
CA GLY A 134 1.76 1.76 -0.17
C GLY A 134 1.32 3.21 -0.31
N ARG A 135 0.99 3.85 0.80
CA ARG A 135 0.64 5.29 0.83
C ARG A 135 1.77 6.16 0.28
N ASP A 136 3.00 5.86 0.65
CA ASP A 136 4.18 6.60 0.18
C ASP A 136 4.38 6.46 -1.32
N VAL A 137 4.31 5.24 -1.84
CA VAL A 137 4.48 4.95 -3.27
C VAL A 137 3.37 5.59 -4.08
N ILE A 138 2.09 5.35 -3.71
CA ILE A 138 0.93 5.83 -4.46
C ILE A 138 0.84 7.37 -4.40
N SER A 139 1.26 8.00 -3.31
CA SER A 139 1.25 9.47 -3.20
C SER A 139 2.15 10.17 -4.22
N ARG A 140 3.19 9.48 -4.71
CA ARG A 140 4.13 10.00 -5.72
C ARG A 140 3.67 9.78 -7.15
N MET A 141 2.69 8.91 -7.38
CA MET A 141 2.12 8.68 -8.71
C MET A 141 1.36 9.92 -9.19
N THR A 142 1.34 10.15 -10.49
CA THR A 142 0.48 11.15 -11.12
C THR A 142 -0.99 10.72 -11.05
N ALA A 143 -1.92 11.66 -11.25
CA ALA A 143 -3.35 11.34 -11.32
C ALA A 143 -3.67 10.37 -12.47
N ASP A 144 -2.97 10.51 -13.60
CA ASP A 144 -3.12 9.63 -14.76
C ASP A 144 -2.66 8.19 -14.47
N GLU A 145 -1.53 8.03 -13.78
CA GLU A 145 -1.03 6.71 -13.37
C GLU A 145 -1.97 6.04 -12.38
N VAL A 146 -2.48 6.79 -11.39
CA VAL A 146 -3.46 6.27 -10.42
C VAL A 146 -4.74 5.86 -11.14
N TYR A 147 -5.29 6.73 -12.00
CA TYR A 147 -6.49 6.42 -12.78
C TYR A 147 -6.32 5.14 -13.60
N SER A 148 -5.20 5.02 -14.32
CA SER A 148 -4.92 3.86 -15.15
C SER A 148 -4.89 2.56 -14.34
N GLN A 149 -4.13 2.56 -13.23
CA GLN A 149 -3.96 1.35 -12.42
C GLN A 149 -5.23 1.00 -11.62
N VAL A 150 -5.93 2.00 -11.09
CA VAL A 150 -7.23 1.78 -10.42
C VAL A 150 -8.26 1.22 -11.39
N SER A 151 -8.34 1.77 -12.61
CA SER A 151 -9.29 1.31 -13.64
C SER A 151 -9.02 -0.14 -14.07
N GLU A 152 -7.75 -0.50 -14.25
CA GLU A 152 -7.35 -1.86 -14.59
C GLU A 152 -7.73 -2.84 -13.48
N TRP A 153 -7.42 -2.53 -12.24
CA TRP A 153 -7.78 -3.33 -11.08
C TRP A 153 -9.29 -3.42 -10.86
N ALA A 154 -9.99 -2.28 -10.90
CA ALA A 154 -11.42 -2.21 -10.63
C ALA A 154 -12.25 -2.95 -11.67
N LYS A 155 -11.80 -3.01 -12.92
CA LYS A 155 -12.46 -3.77 -13.99
C LYS A 155 -12.64 -5.25 -13.63
N GLU A 156 -11.72 -5.82 -12.85
CA GLU A 156 -11.74 -7.22 -12.44
C GLU A 156 -12.33 -7.40 -11.04
N TYR A 157 -11.95 -6.54 -10.09
CA TYR A 157 -12.23 -6.75 -8.66
C TYR A 157 -13.29 -5.82 -8.06
N ASP A 158 -13.61 -4.69 -8.67
CA ASP A 158 -14.70 -3.78 -8.27
C ASP A 158 -15.40 -3.15 -9.47
N PRO A 159 -16.25 -3.93 -10.18
CA PRO A 159 -16.97 -3.44 -11.36
C PRO A 159 -17.85 -2.20 -11.12
N GLU A 160 -18.35 -2.00 -9.90
CA GLU A 160 -19.15 -0.83 -9.54
C GLU A 160 -18.28 0.44 -9.56
N LEU A 161 -17.11 0.40 -8.91
CA LEU A 161 -16.13 1.49 -8.98
C LEU A 161 -15.70 1.75 -10.43
N TYR A 162 -15.40 0.67 -11.18
CA TYR A 162 -15.01 0.80 -12.58
C TYR A 162 -16.06 1.53 -13.43
N ALA A 163 -17.34 1.18 -13.25
CA ALA A 163 -18.43 1.83 -13.98
C ALA A 163 -18.49 3.34 -13.73
N GLU A 164 -18.33 3.77 -12.47
CA GLU A 164 -18.37 5.20 -12.11
C GLU A 164 -17.15 5.96 -12.66
N ILE A 165 -15.92 5.49 -12.41
CA ILE A 165 -14.72 6.22 -12.84
C ILE A 165 -14.49 6.20 -14.36
N SER A 166 -15.02 5.18 -15.07
CA SER A 166 -14.91 5.09 -16.52
C SER A 166 -15.99 5.88 -17.26
N ALA A 167 -17.09 6.24 -16.61
CA ALA A 167 -18.15 7.07 -17.20
C ALA A 167 -17.65 8.49 -17.52
N ASP A 168 -16.83 9.07 -16.64
CA ASP A 168 -16.13 10.35 -16.88
C ASP A 168 -14.68 10.26 -16.36
N PRO A 169 -13.76 9.83 -17.25
CA PRO A 169 -12.34 9.74 -16.89
C PRO A 169 -11.71 11.08 -16.51
N SER A 170 -12.21 12.19 -17.07
CA SER A 170 -11.67 13.52 -16.78
C SER A 170 -12.01 13.95 -15.34
N TYR A 171 -13.23 13.71 -14.93
CA TYR A 171 -13.70 13.95 -13.57
C TYR A 171 -12.94 13.07 -12.56
N ALA A 172 -12.82 11.77 -12.82
CA ALA A 172 -12.08 10.85 -11.98
C ALA A 172 -10.62 11.29 -11.81
N LYS A 173 -9.93 11.68 -12.89
CA LYS A 173 -8.56 12.19 -12.83
C LYS A 173 -8.45 13.50 -12.05
N ALA A 174 -9.43 14.39 -12.16
CA ALA A 174 -9.47 15.63 -11.38
C ALA A 174 -9.56 15.33 -9.87
N ILE A 175 -10.36 14.34 -9.48
CA ILE A 175 -10.44 13.89 -8.08
C ILE A 175 -9.09 13.29 -7.64
N PHE A 176 -8.49 12.41 -8.44
CA PHE A 176 -7.17 11.85 -8.12
C PHE A 176 -6.05 12.89 -8.08
N ALA A 177 -6.21 14.04 -8.74
CA ALA A 177 -5.23 15.13 -8.69
C ALA A 177 -5.26 15.92 -7.35
N ILE A 178 -6.33 15.79 -6.56
CA ILE A 178 -6.49 16.54 -5.30
C ILE A 178 -5.34 16.21 -4.35
N GLY A 179 -4.54 17.21 -4.01
CA GLY A 179 -3.42 17.09 -3.08
C GLY A 179 -2.21 16.30 -3.62
N ARG A 180 -2.12 16.05 -4.94
CA ARG A 180 -0.95 15.43 -5.60
C ARG A 180 0.01 16.47 -6.18
N GLY A 181 1.23 16.03 -6.47
CA GLY A 181 2.24 16.86 -7.16
C GLY A 181 2.88 17.96 -6.32
N GLY A 182 2.48 18.14 -5.07
CA GLY A 182 3.06 19.11 -4.15
C GLY A 182 4.26 18.58 -3.36
N LYS A 183 4.91 19.47 -2.57
CA LYS A 183 6.02 19.08 -1.67
C LYS A 183 5.62 18.07 -0.60
N LYS A 184 4.36 18.01 -0.23
CA LYS A 184 3.76 17.08 0.74
C LYS A 184 2.49 16.50 0.14
N PRO A 185 2.60 15.51 -0.76
CA PRO A 185 1.44 14.89 -1.36
C PRO A 185 0.60 14.17 -0.30
N ARG A 186 -0.71 14.10 -0.51
CA ARG A 186 -1.62 13.37 0.37
C ARG A 186 -1.39 11.86 0.24
N LYS A 187 -1.53 11.16 1.36
CA LYS A 187 -1.32 9.72 1.50
C LYS A 187 -2.65 9.04 1.84
N ASP A 188 -3.64 9.17 0.96
CA ASP A 188 -5.03 8.81 1.25
C ASP A 188 -5.27 7.30 1.25
N PHE A 189 -4.61 6.55 0.35
CA PHE A 189 -4.82 5.11 0.23
C PHE A 189 -3.51 4.35 0.00
N ALA A 190 -3.47 3.11 0.51
CA ALA A 190 -2.33 2.21 0.45
C ALA A 190 -2.44 1.21 -0.70
N LYS A 191 -3.66 0.95 -1.17
CA LYS A 191 -4.03 -0.05 -2.17
C LYS A 191 -5.31 0.37 -2.89
N TRP A 192 -5.62 -0.26 -4.01
CA TRP A 192 -6.74 0.16 -4.85
C TRP A 192 -8.12 -0.11 -4.22
N SER A 193 -8.25 -1.10 -3.34
CA SER A 193 -9.51 -1.31 -2.60
C SER A 193 -9.86 -0.18 -1.62
N ASP A 194 -8.90 0.67 -1.26
CA ASP A 194 -9.17 1.85 -0.42
C ASP A 194 -9.80 3.00 -1.23
N VAL A 195 -9.77 2.93 -2.56
CA VAL A 195 -10.16 4.04 -3.45
C VAL A 195 -11.67 4.27 -3.42
N LYS A 196 -12.50 3.22 -3.46
CA LYS A 196 -13.95 3.36 -3.50
C LYS A 196 -14.51 4.10 -2.28
N PRO A 197 -14.15 3.76 -1.02
CA PRO A 197 -14.53 4.56 0.14
C PRO A 197 -14.08 6.02 0.04
N TYR A 198 -12.87 6.26 -0.47
CA TYR A 198 -12.32 7.61 -0.66
C TYR A 198 -13.11 8.42 -1.70
N LEU A 199 -13.56 7.79 -2.79
CA LEU A 199 -14.30 8.45 -3.86
C LEU A 199 -15.82 8.53 -3.61
N SER A 200 -16.34 7.80 -2.63
CA SER A 200 -17.80 7.62 -2.46
C SER A 200 -18.59 8.93 -2.40
N PHE A 201 -18.04 9.96 -1.78
CA PHE A 201 -18.71 11.26 -1.66
C PHE A 201 -18.63 12.17 -2.90
N PHE A 202 -17.88 11.77 -3.93
CA PHE A 202 -17.84 12.47 -5.21
C PHE A 202 -18.85 11.92 -6.23
N TYR A 203 -19.45 10.76 -5.96
CA TYR A 203 -20.34 10.07 -6.89
C TYR A 203 -21.67 9.75 -6.21
N ASP A 204 -22.77 10.33 -6.69
CA ASP A 204 -24.11 10.16 -6.09
C ASP A 204 -24.50 8.69 -5.91
N ARG A 205 -24.11 7.80 -6.84
CA ARG A 205 -24.41 6.38 -6.76
C ARG A 205 -23.61 5.63 -5.70
N LEU A 206 -22.42 6.13 -5.36
CA LEU A 206 -21.56 5.54 -4.34
C LEU A 206 -21.79 6.17 -2.97
N PHE A 207 -22.36 7.38 -2.94
CA PHE A 207 -22.58 8.11 -1.70
C PHE A 207 -23.61 7.44 -0.82
N LYS A 208 -23.24 7.18 0.43
CA LYS A 208 -24.13 6.65 1.48
C LYS A 208 -23.87 7.41 2.76
N ILE A 209 -24.93 7.77 3.45
CA ILE A 209 -24.84 8.28 4.82
C ILE A 209 -24.79 7.06 5.72
N GLU A 210 -23.62 6.73 6.24
CA GLU A 210 -23.37 5.53 7.06
C GLU A 210 -23.37 5.85 8.54
N ASP A 211 -22.99 7.09 8.91
CA ASP A 211 -22.89 7.50 10.31
C ASP A 211 -24.16 8.23 10.78
N GLU A 212 -24.56 7.92 12.00
CA GLU A 212 -25.51 8.76 12.72
C GLU A 212 -24.80 10.05 13.16
N ILE A 213 -25.51 11.19 13.02
CA ILE A 213 -24.99 12.47 13.53
C ILE A 213 -24.84 12.33 15.06
N GLU A 214 -23.59 12.36 15.54
CA GLU A 214 -23.31 12.27 16.98
C GLU A 214 -24.03 13.38 17.76
N PRO A 215 -24.65 13.04 18.91
CA PRO A 215 -25.45 13.99 19.69
C PRO A 215 -24.60 15.02 20.48
N ARG A 216 -23.36 15.30 20.09
CA ARG A 216 -22.48 16.29 20.75
C ARG A 216 -22.99 17.71 20.58
N PHE A 217 -23.77 17.95 19.52
CA PHE A 217 -24.32 19.26 19.18
C PHE A 217 -25.83 19.20 19.18
N ASP A 218 -26.48 20.32 19.49
CA ASP A 218 -27.94 20.41 19.37
C ASP A 218 -28.34 20.22 17.91
N LYS A 219 -29.35 19.38 17.68
CA LYS A 219 -29.88 19.14 16.32
C LYS A 219 -30.39 20.41 15.65
N ALA A 220 -30.88 21.39 16.44
CA ALA A 220 -31.29 22.69 15.93
C ALA A 220 -30.08 23.48 15.39
N ASP A 221 -28.95 23.46 16.09
CA ASP A 221 -27.72 24.13 15.67
C ASP A 221 -27.16 23.48 14.41
N ILE A 222 -27.15 22.15 14.35
CA ILE A 222 -26.72 21.42 13.14
C ILE A 222 -27.58 21.82 11.94
N ARG A 223 -28.91 21.79 12.12
CA ARG A 223 -29.81 22.18 11.06
C ARG A 223 -29.59 23.61 10.60
N ARG A 224 -29.45 24.56 11.56
CA ARG A 224 -29.22 25.96 11.23
C ARG A 224 -27.87 26.16 10.54
N ALA A 225 -26.84 25.44 10.94
CA ALA A 225 -25.52 25.46 10.27
C ALA A 225 -25.63 25.03 8.80
N LEU A 226 -26.37 23.96 8.53
CA LEU A 226 -26.59 23.47 7.17
C LEU A 226 -27.44 24.46 6.33
N GLU A 227 -28.46 25.07 6.91
CA GLU A 227 -29.25 26.12 6.25
C GLU A 227 -28.38 27.32 5.85
N LEU A 228 -27.58 27.85 6.81
CA LEU A 228 -26.65 28.94 6.55
C LEU A 228 -25.58 28.59 5.50
N PHE A 229 -25.11 27.33 5.52
CA PHE A 229 -24.19 26.86 4.51
C PHE A 229 -24.82 26.87 3.12
N LEU A 230 -26.04 26.34 2.98
CA LEU A 230 -26.77 26.34 1.70
C LEU A 230 -27.07 27.76 1.20
N GLU A 231 -27.42 28.69 2.11
CA GLU A 231 -27.67 30.11 1.78
C GLU A 231 -26.41 30.83 1.28
N SER A 232 -25.22 30.45 1.79
CA SER A 232 -23.94 31.10 1.48
C SER A 232 -23.10 30.35 0.45
N TYR A 233 -23.51 29.15 0.00
CA TYR A 233 -22.76 28.33 -0.93
C TYR A 233 -22.63 28.98 -2.30
N GLU A 234 -21.43 29.07 -2.81
CA GLU A 234 -21.08 29.48 -4.16
C GLU A 234 -20.11 28.50 -4.77
N GLU A 235 -20.44 27.96 -5.95
CA GLU A 235 -19.61 26.97 -6.65
C GLU A 235 -18.23 27.54 -7.05
N ALA A 236 -18.14 28.86 -7.21
CA ALA A 236 -16.92 29.55 -7.60
C ALA A 236 -15.95 29.82 -6.43
N ASP A 237 -16.32 29.48 -5.20
CA ASP A 237 -15.46 29.69 -4.03
C ASP A 237 -14.16 28.91 -4.15
N ASP A 238 -13.05 29.59 -3.96
CA ASP A 238 -11.79 28.89 -3.70
C ASP A 238 -11.76 28.32 -2.27
N ARG A 239 -10.74 27.53 -1.98
CA ARG A 239 -10.57 26.90 -0.66
C ARG A 239 -10.62 27.90 0.51
N ASN A 240 -10.06 29.09 0.35
CA ASN A 240 -9.98 30.07 1.42
C ASN A 240 -11.33 30.75 1.64
N ALA A 241 -11.99 31.17 0.56
CA ALA A 241 -13.33 31.75 0.60
C ALA A 241 -14.34 30.75 1.23
N TRP A 242 -14.31 29.47 0.81
CA TRP A 242 -15.13 28.43 1.40
C TRP A 242 -14.87 28.27 2.90
N PHE A 243 -13.60 28.21 3.31
CA PHE A 243 -13.23 28.03 4.70
C PHE A 243 -13.60 29.22 5.59
N ASP A 244 -13.51 30.45 5.07
CA ASP A 244 -13.92 31.66 5.78
C ASP A 244 -15.44 31.72 5.96
N LYS A 245 -16.24 31.24 4.99
CA LYS A 245 -17.70 31.07 5.15
C LYS A 245 -18.03 30.08 6.27
N ILE A 246 -17.36 28.93 6.35
CA ILE A 246 -17.53 27.97 7.44
C ILE A 246 -17.22 28.57 8.80
N LYS A 247 -16.17 29.39 8.92
CA LYS A 247 -15.82 30.09 10.16
C LYS A 247 -16.90 31.14 10.53
N ALA A 248 -17.43 31.85 9.53
CA ALA A 248 -18.48 32.85 9.76
C ALA A 248 -19.76 32.17 10.29
N ILE A 249 -20.15 31.04 9.73
CA ILE A 249 -21.29 30.23 10.21
C ILE A 249 -21.06 29.76 11.66
N ALA A 250 -19.87 29.26 11.97
CA ALA A 250 -19.51 28.85 13.32
C ALA A 250 -19.64 30.02 14.32
N ALA A 251 -19.16 31.20 13.96
CA ALA A 251 -19.23 32.40 14.77
C ALA A 251 -20.69 32.90 14.97
N GLU A 252 -21.53 32.84 13.93
CA GLU A 252 -22.96 33.19 14.01
C GLU A 252 -23.73 32.28 15.00
N LEU A 253 -23.33 30.98 15.05
CA LEU A 253 -23.92 30.01 15.98
C LEU A 253 -23.28 30.05 17.38
N GLY A 254 -22.34 30.96 17.65
CA GLY A 254 -21.69 31.11 18.95
C GLY A 254 -20.56 30.09 19.21
N TYR A 255 -20.11 29.39 18.19
CA TYR A 255 -18.98 28.47 18.28
C TYR A 255 -17.66 29.20 17.99
N ALA A 256 -16.57 28.75 18.63
CA ALA A 256 -15.25 29.28 18.34
C ALA A 256 -14.85 28.95 16.88
N PRO A 257 -14.35 29.92 16.11
CA PRO A 257 -13.98 29.71 14.71
C PRO A 257 -12.67 28.89 14.55
N GLU A 258 -12.12 28.40 15.64
CA GLU A 258 -10.91 27.61 15.67
C GLU A 258 -11.25 26.12 15.59
N MET A 259 -10.85 25.49 14.49
CA MET A 259 -10.81 24.01 14.45
C MET A 259 -9.70 23.55 15.42
N LYS A 260 -10.08 23.10 16.61
CA LYS A 260 -9.20 22.25 17.42
C LYS A 260 -9.37 20.82 16.92
N LEU A 261 -8.35 20.35 16.23
CA LEU A 261 -8.16 18.93 15.92
C LEU A 261 -7.98 18.13 17.22
#